data_59a949d52a00738505797789a86ca649
#
_entry.id   59a949d52a00738505797789a86ca649
#
_cell.length_a   1.000
_cell.length_b   1.000
_cell.length_c   1.000
_cell.angle_alpha   90.00
_cell.angle_beta   90.00
_cell.angle_gamma   90.00
#
_symmetry.space_group_name_H-M   'P 1'
#
loop_
_entity.id
_entity.type
_entity.pdbx_description
1 polymer ?
#
loop_
_entity_poly.entity_id
_entity_poly.type
_entity_poly.pdbx_seq_one_letter_code
_entity_poly.pdbx_strand_id
1 'polypeptide(L)'
;LEVGSGTGNLAETIVNNSRLTIDYLGLEVDDLLIDLSASIADVMESSVVFAQGDAVRPQVLKESDLIISDLPIGYYPDDAIAQRYQVASSEGHTYAHHLMMEQALKYLKPQGVAIFLAPNNLLTSPQSDLLKAWLKDKAQILAMLTLPETLFSNPAYAKTIFVLRKQ
;
A
#
# COMPACT_ATOMS: atom_id res chain seq x y z
N LEU A 1 5.50 -8.19 0.85
CA LEU A 1 4.58 -7.58 1.84
C LEU A 1 3.45 -6.87 1.10
N GLU A 2 2.23 -7.14 1.48
CA GLU A 2 1.06 -6.35 1.09
C GLU A 2 0.57 -5.53 2.29
N VAL A 3 0.42 -4.22 2.08
CA VAL A 3 -0.05 -3.29 3.10
C VAL A 3 -1.51 -2.96 2.82
N GLY A 4 -2.41 -3.26 3.77
CA GLY A 4 -3.84 -3.17 3.57
C GLY A 4 -4.37 -4.32 2.71
N SER A 5 -4.17 -5.56 3.16
CA SER A 5 -4.46 -6.76 2.35
C SER A 5 -5.96 -7.07 2.17
N GLY A 6 -6.83 -6.42 2.92
CA GLY A 6 -8.28 -6.58 2.79
C GLY A 6 -8.73 -8.04 2.93
N THR A 7 -9.49 -8.51 1.96
CA THR A 7 -10.00 -9.89 1.92
C THR A 7 -8.97 -10.93 1.43
N GLY A 8 -7.76 -10.50 1.05
CA GLY A 8 -6.71 -11.38 0.55
C GLY A 8 -6.80 -11.74 -0.93
N ASN A 9 -7.75 -11.17 -1.68
CA ASN A 9 -7.92 -11.50 -3.11
C ASN A 9 -6.68 -11.20 -3.94
N LEU A 10 -6.01 -10.08 -3.70
CA LEU A 10 -4.79 -9.72 -4.42
C LEU A 10 -3.66 -10.69 -4.09
N ALA A 11 -3.47 -11.00 -2.81
CA ALA A 11 -2.48 -11.95 -2.33
C ALA A 11 -2.64 -13.33 -2.99
N GLU A 12 -3.83 -13.89 -2.94
CA GLU A 12 -4.14 -15.20 -3.52
C GLU A 12 -3.95 -15.21 -5.04
N THR A 13 -4.38 -14.14 -5.72
CA THR A 13 -4.18 -14.00 -7.17
C THR A 13 -2.72 -13.98 -7.55
N ILE A 14 -1.89 -13.24 -6.82
CA ILE A 14 -0.45 -13.14 -7.08
C ILE A 14 0.24 -14.48 -6.83
N VAL A 15 0.00 -15.09 -5.68
CA VAL A 15 0.66 -16.36 -5.31
C VAL A 15 0.24 -17.48 -6.25
N ASN A 16 -1.04 -17.60 -6.58
CA ASN A 16 -1.55 -18.66 -7.44
C ASN A 16 -1.12 -18.52 -8.92
N ASN A 17 -0.82 -17.32 -9.38
CA ASN A 17 -0.36 -17.08 -10.76
C ASN A 17 1.16 -16.92 -10.88
N SER A 18 1.90 -16.92 -9.79
CA SER A 18 3.36 -16.83 -9.81
C SER A 18 4.00 -18.18 -10.14
N ARG A 19 5.05 -18.14 -10.96
CA ARG A 19 5.94 -19.29 -11.17
C ARG A 19 7.05 -19.39 -10.12
N LEU A 20 7.17 -18.36 -9.28
CA LEU A 20 8.15 -18.29 -8.21
C LEU A 20 7.50 -18.67 -6.88
N THR A 21 8.26 -19.27 -6.01
CA THR A 21 7.86 -19.42 -4.60
C THR A 21 7.95 -18.05 -3.94
N ILE A 22 6.83 -17.56 -3.42
CA ILE A 22 6.72 -16.25 -2.78
C ILE A 22 6.47 -16.44 -1.28
N ASP A 23 7.30 -15.82 -0.47
CA ASP A 23 7.04 -15.62 0.96
C ASP A 23 6.18 -14.36 1.10
N TYR A 24 4.88 -14.53 1.30
CA TYR A 24 3.89 -13.46 1.24
C TYR A 24 3.27 -13.18 2.60
N LEU A 25 3.38 -11.95 3.05
CA LEU A 25 2.71 -11.43 4.25
C LEU A 25 1.73 -10.32 3.87
N GLY A 26 0.46 -10.48 4.23
CA GLY A 26 -0.57 -9.45 4.16
C GLY A 26 -0.79 -8.81 5.52
N LEU A 27 -0.76 -7.48 5.59
CA LEU A 27 -1.04 -6.70 6.79
C LEU A 27 -2.40 -6.01 6.63
N GLU A 28 -3.32 -6.22 7.59
CA GLU A 28 -4.67 -5.65 7.59
C GLU A 28 -5.06 -5.20 9.00
N VAL A 29 -5.73 -4.08 9.11
CA VAL A 29 -6.15 -3.52 10.41
C VAL A 29 -7.46 -4.12 10.92
N ASP A 30 -8.36 -4.48 10.01
CA ASP A 30 -9.68 -5.02 10.31
C ASP A 30 -9.59 -6.51 10.65
N ASP A 31 -9.95 -6.86 11.87
CA ASP A 31 -9.89 -8.24 12.38
C ASP A 31 -10.85 -9.17 11.65
N LEU A 32 -12.03 -8.68 11.25
CA LEU A 32 -12.98 -9.47 10.48
C LEU A 32 -12.45 -9.82 9.08
N LEU A 33 -11.76 -8.88 8.43
CA LEU A 33 -11.13 -9.14 7.14
C LEU A 33 -9.94 -10.10 7.28
N ILE A 34 -9.19 -10.04 8.35
CA ILE A 34 -8.13 -11.00 8.66
C ILE A 34 -8.69 -12.40 8.82
N ASP A 35 -9.75 -12.57 9.60
CA ASP A 35 -10.38 -13.88 9.81
C ASP A 35 -10.90 -14.46 8.50
N LEU A 36 -11.52 -13.64 7.65
CA LEU A 36 -11.99 -14.03 6.33
C LEU A 36 -10.83 -14.46 5.42
N SER A 37 -9.77 -13.65 5.37
CA SER A 37 -8.58 -13.93 4.56
C SER A 37 -7.89 -15.23 4.98
N ALA A 38 -7.73 -15.45 6.28
CA ALA A 38 -7.15 -16.68 6.83
C ALA A 38 -8.00 -17.90 6.49
N SER A 39 -9.32 -17.78 6.58
CA SER A 39 -10.25 -18.87 6.22
C SER A 39 -10.18 -19.21 4.73
N ILE A 40 -10.09 -18.21 3.86
CA ILE A 40 -9.93 -18.41 2.41
C ILE A 40 -8.59 -19.07 2.11
N ALA A 41 -7.50 -18.62 2.74
CA ALA A 41 -6.18 -19.20 2.56
C ALA A 41 -6.14 -20.67 2.98
N ASP A 42 -6.81 -21.04 4.08
CA ASP A 42 -6.93 -22.43 4.53
C ASP A 42 -7.68 -23.29 3.50
N VAL A 43 -8.81 -22.81 2.99
CA VAL A 43 -9.59 -23.55 1.98
C VAL A 43 -8.80 -23.72 0.69
N MET A 44 -8.00 -22.74 0.31
CA MET A 44 -7.16 -22.76 -0.90
C MET A 44 -5.82 -23.48 -0.70
N GLU A 45 -5.53 -23.93 0.51
CA GLU A 45 -4.20 -24.49 0.88
C GLU A 45 -3.05 -23.53 0.51
N SER A 46 -3.29 -22.22 0.67
CA SER A 46 -2.35 -21.17 0.30
C SER A 46 -1.24 -21.00 1.33
N SER A 47 -0.07 -20.58 0.87
CA SER A 47 1.08 -20.23 1.73
C SER A 47 1.07 -18.78 2.21
N VAL A 48 0.05 -17.99 1.86
CA VAL A 48 -0.08 -16.60 2.29
C VAL A 48 -0.30 -16.53 3.81
N VAL A 49 0.44 -15.66 4.47
CA VAL A 49 0.27 -15.35 5.89
C VAL A 49 -0.34 -13.97 6.04
N PHE A 50 -1.34 -13.85 6.90
CA PHE A 50 -1.97 -12.57 7.24
C PHE A 50 -1.68 -12.19 8.68
N ALA A 51 -1.40 -10.91 8.93
CA ALA A 51 -1.18 -10.34 10.25
C ALA A 51 -2.05 -9.11 10.47
N GLN A 52 -2.57 -8.95 11.69
CA GLN A 52 -3.31 -7.76 12.05
C GLN A 52 -2.36 -6.61 12.39
N GLY A 53 -2.61 -5.45 11.83
CA GLY A 53 -1.87 -4.22 12.14
C GLY A 53 -2.32 -3.03 11.33
N ASP A 54 -2.26 -1.85 11.93
CA ASP A 54 -2.45 -0.59 11.23
C ASP A 54 -1.19 -0.27 10.43
N ALA A 55 -1.36 -0.18 9.11
CA ALA A 55 -0.26 0.09 8.18
C ALA A 55 0.44 1.43 8.38
N VAL A 56 -0.22 2.39 9.02
CA VAL A 56 0.35 3.71 9.34
C VAL A 56 1.14 3.67 10.64
N ARG A 57 0.84 2.73 11.55
CA ARG A 57 1.58 2.58 12.80
C ARG A 57 2.85 1.74 12.56
N PRO A 58 3.98 2.07 13.22
CA PRO A 58 5.19 1.26 13.12
C PRO A 58 4.93 -0.20 13.52
N GLN A 59 5.37 -1.12 12.67
CA GLN A 59 5.30 -2.56 12.89
C GLN A 59 6.72 -3.14 12.94
N VAL A 60 6.90 -4.23 13.66
CA VAL A 60 8.14 -5.00 13.62
C VAL A 60 8.03 -6.03 12.49
N LEU A 61 8.43 -5.64 11.30
CA LEU A 61 8.37 -6.45 10.10
C LEU A 61 9.76 -6.63 9.49
N LYS A 62 9.94 -7.79 8.86
CA LYS A 62 11.12 -8.06 8.04
C LYS A 62 11.08 -7.20 6.77
N GLU A 63 12.21 -6.68 6.36
CA GLU A 63 12.32 -5.99 5.08
C GLU A 63 11.99 -6.92 3.91
N SER A 64 11.27 -6.38 2.94
CA SER A 64 10.75 -7.11 1.79
C SER A 64 11.43 -6.67 0.49
N ASP A 65 11.54 -7.60 -0.46
CA ASP A 65 12.03 -7.30 -1.82
C ASP A 65 10.99 -6.56 -2.66
N LEU A 66 9.72 -6.85 -2.37
CA LEU A 66 8.55 -6.27 -3.06
C LEU A 66 7.48 -5.89 -2.03
N ILE A 67 6.95 -4.70 -2.20
CA ILE A 67 5.76 -4.25 -1.48
C ILE A 67 4.66 -3.95 -2.49
N ILE A 68 3.44 -4.35 -2.17
CA ILE A 68 2.27 -4.04 -2.97
C ILE A 68 1.17 -3.50 -2.06
N SER A 69 0.39 -2.55 -2.53
CA SER A 69 -0.77 -2.05 -1.81
C SER A 69 -1.81 -1.45 -2.75
N ASP A 70 -3.05 -1.83 -2.54
CA ASP A 70 -4.21 -1.07 -3.02
C ASP A 70 -4.53 0.00 -1.98
N LEU A 71 -4.04 1.22 -2.21
CA LEU A 71 -4.09 2.28 -1.21
C LEU A 71 -5.51 2.82 -1.04
N PRO A 72 -5.95 3.09 0.20
CA PRO A 72 -7.26 3.66 0.45
C PRO A 72 -7.35 5.10 -0.05
N ILE A 73 -8.57 5.55 -0.35
CA ILE A 73 -8.87 6.95 -0.65
C ILE A 73 -9.46 7.59 0.61
N GLY A 74 -8.88 8.70 1.06
CA GLY A 74 -9.38 9.44 2.20
C GLY A 74 -8.28 9.91 3.16
N TYR A 75 -8.72 10.52 4.25
CA TYR A 75 -7.84 11.07 5.28
C TYR A 75 -7.61 10.07 6.40
N TYR A 76 -6.42 10.13 6.99
CA TYR A 76 -6.11 9.38 8.19
C TYR A 76 -6.65 10.12 9.42
N PRO A 77 -7.39 9.45 10.31
CA PRO A 77 -8.14 10.14 11.37
C PRO A 77 -7.29 10.60 12.57
N ASP A 78 -6.11 9.99 12.77
CA ASP A 78 -5.24 10.30 13.92
C ASP A 78 -4.11 11.25 13.51
N ASP A 79 -4.36 12.55 13.69
CA ASP A 79 -3.38 13.58 13.32
C ASP A 79 -2.09 13.51 14.15
N ALA A 80 -2.16 13.05 15.39
CA ALA A 80 -0.96 12.90 16.23
C ALA A 80 0.00 11.85 15.68
N ILE A 81 -0.53 10.78 15.11
CA ILE A 81 0.26 9.77 14.39
C ILE A 81 0.73 10.34 13.06
N ALA A 82 -0.15 10.99 12.30
CA ALA A 82 0.19 11.56 10.99
C ALA A 82 1.37 12.53 11.07
N GLN A 83 1.43 13.38 12.10
CA GLN A 83 2.51 14.36 12.28
C GLN A 83 3.90 13.75 12.52
N ARG A 84 4.00 12.43 12.68
CA ARG A 84 5.29 11.71 12.76
C ARG A 84 5.92 11.44 11.39
N TYR A 85 5.17 11.71 10.32
CA TYR A 85 5.58 11.45 8.94
C TYR A 85 6.08 12.73 8.25
N GLN A 86 7.01 12.58 7.32
CA GLN A 86 7.53 13.71 6.53
C GLN A 86 6.51 14.23 5.52
N VAL A 87 5.61 13.36 5.08
CA VAL A 87 4.51 13.71 4.14
C VAL A 87 3.28 14.28 4.83
N ALA A 88 3.34 14.50 6.16
CA ALA A 88 2.21 15.03 6.92
C ALA A 88 1.81 16.43 6.47
N SER A 89 0.52 16.65 6.31
CA SER A 89 -0.01 18.00 6.04
C SER A 89 0.21 18.93 7.24
N SER A 90 0.58 20.16 6.97
CA SER A 90 0.68 21.22 7.99
C SER A 90 -0.68 21.76 8.41
N GLU A 91 -1.71 21.52 7.62
CA GLU A 91 -3.07 21.99 7.84
C GLU A 91 -4.06 20.85 7.61
N GLY A 92 -4.95 20.63 8.59
CA GLY A 92 -5.97 19.59 8.51
C GLY A 92 -5.42 18.17 8.53
N HIS A 93 -6.25 17.23 8.11
CA HIS A 93 -5.90 15.80 8.07
C HIS A 93 -4.99 15.47 6.89
N THR A 94 -4.09 14.51 7.11
CA THR A 94 -3.22 13.99 6.04
C THR A 94 -3.91 12.83 5.32
N TYR A 95 -3.71 12.72 4.01
CA TYR A 95 -4.18 11.57 3.24
C TYR A 95 -3.55 10.26 3.77
N ALA A 96 -4.39 9.28 4.04
CA ALA A 96 -3.95 7.97 4.53
C ALA A 96 -2.99 7.30 3.56
N HIS A 97 -3.24 7.39 2.26
CA HIS A 97 -2.38 6.79 1.24
C HIS A 97 -0.97 7.42 1.19
N HIS A 98 -0.81 8.70 1.48
CA HIS A 98 0.52 9.33 1.61
C HIS A 98 1.31 8.73 2.78
N LEU A 99 0.66 8.59 3.95
CA LEU A 99 1.28 8.00 5.14
C LEU A 99 1.64 6.53 4.92
N MET A 100 0.75 5.77 4.29
CA MET A 100 0.97 4.37 3.97
C MET A 100 2.13 4.19 2.98
N MET A 101 2.27 5.05 1.99
CA MET A 101 3.40 5.02 1.06
C MET A 101 4.72 5.27 1.78
N GLU A 102 4.79 6.28 2.65
CA GLU A 102 5.99 6.55 3.44
C GLU A 102 6.33 5.37 4.35
N GLN A 103 5.35 4.82 5.05
CA GLN A 103 5.58 3.70 5.94
C GLN A 103 5.98 2.42 5.18
N ALA A 104 5.33 2.13 4.07
CA ALA A 104 5.64 0.97 3.24
C ALA A 104 7.09 0.99 2.75
N LEU A 105 7.58 2.14 2.29
CA LEU A 105 8.96 2.24 1.80
C LEU A 105 10.01 2.02 2.91
N LYS A 106 9.66 2.17 4.19
CA LYS A 106 10.56 1.83 5.31
C LYS A 106 10.80 0.31 5.40
N TYR A 107 9.81 -0.50 5.01
CA TYR A 107 9.90 -1.96 5.02
C TYR A 107 10.46 -2.55 3.72
N LEU A 108 10.76 -1.73 2.75
CA LEU A 108 11.33 -2.16 1.47
C LEU A 108 12.85 -2.15 1.56
N LYS A 109 13.48 -3.23 1.10
CA LYS A 109 14.95 -3.29 0.98
C LYS A 109 15.47 -2.21 0.02
N PRO A 110 16.73 -1.75 0.16
CA PRO A 110 17.37 -0.93 -0.85
C PRO A 110 17.26 -1.58 -2.24
N GLN A 111 16.94 -0.81 -3.26
CA GLN A 111 16.66 -1.27 -4.62
C GLN A 111 15.41 -2.17 -4.77
N GLY A 112 14.69 -2.43 -3.71
CA GLY A 112 13.40 -3.11 -3.74
C GLY A 112 12.34 -2.31 -4.50
N VAL A 113 11.27 -3.01 -4.91
CA VAL A 113 10.20 -2.43 -5.74
C VAL A 113 8.92 -2.31 -4.93
N ALA A 114 8.25 -1.18 -5.04
CA ALA A 114 6.90 -0.98 -4.52
C ALA A 114 5.93 -0.77 -5.69
N ILE A 115 4.77 -1.42 -5.60
CA ILE A 115 3.66 -1.29 -6.56
C ILE A 115 2.45 -0.78 -5.78
N PHE A 116 2.01 0.43 -6.09
CA PHE A 116 0.86 1.04 -5.45
C PHE A 116 -0.26 1.31 -6.44
N LEU A 117 -1.47 0.87 -6.11
CA LEU A 117 -2.68 1.42 -6.70
C LEU A 117 -3.05 2.67 -5.89
N ALA A 118 -2.95 3.83 -6.51
CA ALA A 118 -3.17 5.11 -5.86
C ALA A 118 -4.16 5.96 -6.66
N PRO A 119 -4.84 6.93 -6.03
CA PRO A 119 -5.74 7.82 -6.74
C PRO A 119 -5.06 8.49 -7.95
N ASN A 120 -5.80 8.70 -9.04
CA ASN A 120 -5.29 9.33 -10.25
C ASN A 120 -4.65 10.71 -9.99
N ASN A 121 -5.11 11.41 -8.97
CA ASN A 121 -4.59 12.73 -8.57
C ASN A 121 -3.45 12.66 -7.55
N LEU A 122 -2.79 11.52 -7.36
CA LEU A 122 -1.71 11.36 -6.38
C LEU A 122 -0.66 12.47 -6.46
N LEU A 123 -0.29 12.86 -7.66
CA LEU A 123 0.77 13.86 -7.91
C LEU A 123 0.26 15.29 -8.15
N THR A 124 -1.05 15.50 -8.10
CA THR A 124 -1.70 16.79 -8.38
C THR A 124 -2.66 17.26 -7.28
N SER A 125 -2.88 16.45 -6.25
CA SER A 125 -3.74 16.80 -5.11
C SER A 125 -3.13 17.92 -4.26
N PRO A 126 -3.91 18.56 -3.37
CA PRO A 126 -3.41 19.67 -2.53
C PRO A 126 -2.19 19.33 -1.67
N GLN A 127 -2.01 18.06 -1.27
CA GLN A 127 -0.89 17.59 -0.44
C GLN A 127 0.25 16.96 -1.27
N SER A 128 0.13 16.94 -2.59
CA SER A 128 1.07 16.22 -3.46
C SER A 128 2.48 16.80 -3.45
N ASP A 129 2.65 18.08 -3.16
CA ASP A 129 3.98 18.71 -3.15
C ASP A 129 4.85 18.17 -2.02
N LEU A 130 4.27 17.89 -0.85
CA LEU A 130 4.98 17.23 0.25
C LEU A 130 5.40 15.80 -0.13
N LEU A 131 4.49 15.05 -0.74
CA LEU A 131 4.77 13.70 -1.22
C LEU A 131 5.87 13.70 -2.28
N LYS A 132 5.79 14.58 -3.28
CA LYS A 132 6.79 14.70 -4.35
C LYS A 132 8.17 15.08 -3.80
N ALA A 133 8.22 16.03 -2.87
CA ALA A 133 9.46 16.44 -2.23
C ALA A 133 10.11 15.29 -1.47
N TRP A 134 9.31 14.51 -0.74
CA TRP A 134 9.79 13.36 0.00
C TRP A 134 10.24 12.22 -0.94
N LEU A 135 9.45 11.90 -1.98
CA LEU A 135 9.77 10.83 -2.93
C LEU A 135 11.08 11.07 -3.69
N LYS A 136 11.40 12.33 -4.00
CA LYS A 136 12.56 12.71 -4.81
C LYS A 136 13.87 12.06 -4.36
N ASP A 137 14.04 11.93 -3.03
CA ASP A 137 15.27 11.41 -2.41
C ASP A 137 15.10 9.98 -1.88
N LYS A 138 13.93 9.38 -2.02
CA LYS A 138 13.60 8.07 -1.43
C LYS A 138 13.34 6.99 -2.46
N ALA A 139 12.77 7.36 -3.61
CA ALA A 139 12.40 6.39 -4.62
C ALA A 139 12.41 6.99 -6.02
N GLN A 140 12.62 6.13 -6.99
CA GLN A 140 12.48 6.45 -8.41
C GLN A 140 11.17 5.88 -8.93
N ILE A 141 10.36 6.70 -9.61
CA ILE A 141 9.18 6.21 -10.32
C ILE A 141 9.65 5.52 -11.59
N LEU A 142 9.39 4.21 -11.70
CA LEU A 142 9.74 3.40 -12.86
C LEU A 142 8.64 3.39 -13.91
N ALA A 143 7.38 3.37 -13.46
CA ALA A 143 6.22 3.34 -14.35
C ALA A 143 4.98 3.93 -13.68
N MET A 144 4.08 4.45 -14.50
CA MET A 144 2.74 4.89 -14.14
C MET A 144 1.78 4.32 -15.18
N LEU A 145 0.83 3.49 -14.74
CA LEU A 145 -0.13 2.81 -15.60
C LEU A 145 -1.55 3.22 -15.17
N THR A 146 -2.15 4.12 -15.93
CA THR A 146 -3.53 4.54 -15.69
C THR A 146 -4.48 3.40 -16.04
N LEU A 147 -5.32 3.00 -15.10
CA LEU A 147 -6.33 1.98 -15.33
C LEU A 147 -7.57 2.58 -16.00
N PRO A 148 -8.28 1.78 -16.83
CA PRO A 148 -9.56 2.23 -17.40
C PRO A 148 -10.57 2.59 -16.30
N GLU A 149 -11.24 3.73 -16.45
CA GLU A 149 -12.25 4.19 -15.48
C GLU A 149 -13.41 3.19 -15.32
N THR A 150 -13.67 2.39 -16.34
CA THR A 150 -14.72 1.35 -16.35
C THR A 150 -14.47 0.21 -15.35
N LEU A 151 -13.24 0.09 -14.82
CA LEU A 151 -12.92 -0.86 -13.76
C LEU A 151 -13.41 -0.42 -12.37
N PHE A 152 -13.86 0.81 -12.24
CA PHE A 152 -14.28 1.39 -10.97
C PHE A 152 -15.76 1.71 -10.98
N SER A 153 -16.42 1.48 -9.85
CA SER A 153 -17.85 1.79 -9.68
C SER A 153 -18.15 3.29 -9.76
N ASN A 154 -17.15 4.13 -9.41
CA ASN A 154 -17.22 5.58 -9.52
C ASN A 154 -15.90 6.10 -10.11
N PRO A 155 -15.91 6.87 -11.22
CA PRO A 155 -14.73 7.46 -11.82
C PRO A 155 -13.90 8.34 -10.86
N ALA A 156 -14.54 8.94 -9.85
CA ALA A 156 -13.84 9.72 -8.82
C ALA A 156 -12.87 8.87 -7.97
N TYR A 157 -13.04 7.55 -7.95
CA TYR A 157 -12.19 6.59 -7.24
C TYR A 157 -11.27 5.80 -8.15
N ALA A 158 -11.15 6.24 -9.41
CA ALA A 158 -10.25 5.61 -10.37
C ALA A 158 -8.80 5.73 -9.90
N LYS A 159 -8.02 4.68 -10.14
CA LYS A 159 -6.64 4.57 -9.68
C LYS A 159 -5.67 4.34 -10.82
N THR A 160 -4.44 4.72 -10.55
CA THR A 160 -3.26 4.48 -11.39
C THR A 160 -2.32 3.54 -10.64
N ILE A 161 -1.69 2.62 -11.36
CA ILE A 161 -0.61 1.80 -10.82
C ILE A 161 0.68 2.60 -10.89
N PHE A 162 1.31 2.81 -9.75
CA PHE A 162 2.63 3.42 -9.63
C PHE A 162 3.64 2.34 -9.27
N VAL A 163 4.70 2.23 -10.06
CA VAL A 163 5.82 1.32 -9.78
C VAL A 163 7.02 2.15 -9.38
N LEU A 164 7.50 1.92 -8.16
CA LEU A 164 8.61 2.66 -7.57
C LEU A 164 9.76 1.73 -7.24
N ARG A 165 10.99 2.23 -7.35
CA ARG A 165 12.19 1.56 -6.83
C ARG A 165 12.77 2.40 -5.69
N LYS A 166 12.97 1.80 -4.52
CA LYS A 166 13.66 2.45 -3.40
C LYS A 166 15.12 2.73 -3.76
N GLN A 167 15.56 3.93 -3.47
CA GLN A 167 16.98 4.30 -3.60
C GLN A 167 17.83 3.76 -2.48
#